data_377f43fbc88026d354fe534c48203407
#
_entry.id   377f43fbc88026d354fe534c48203407
#
_cell.length_a   1.000
_cell.length_b   1.000
_cell.length_c   1.000
_cell.angle_alpha   90.00
_cell.angle_beta   90.00
_cell.angle_gamma   90.00
#
_symmetry.space_group_name_H-M   'P 1'
#
loop_
_entity.id
_entity.type
_entity.pdbx_description
1 polymer ?
#
loop_
_entity_poly.entity_id
_entity_poly.type
_entity_poly.pdbx_seq_one_letter_code
_entity_poly.pdbx_strand_id
1 'polypeptide(L)'
;MKDKMHTGELYLPGDEEIMRHQLKRLDRLYNFNMTRPTELKKREEMLREMFAEIGDDCYIEPPFHSNFGGEHVHFGNHIYANFGLPLVDDTHIYVGDNTMFGPHVTVATAGHPIDPTLRAKEYQYNMPIHIGKNCWIGAGSLILPGVTIGDNTVIGAGSVVTKDIPSSVVAVGNPCRVMRDVGEHDREYYFKNRKIDYSSIE
;
A
#
# COMPACT_ATOMS: atom_id res chain seq x y z
N MET A 1 -15.18 20.54 3.19
CA MET A 1 -14.75 19.27 3.81
C MET A 1 -13.72 18.54 2.94
N LYS A 2 -13.96 18.40 1.65
CA LYS A 2 -13.07 17.69 0.72
C LYS A 2 -11.60 18.19 0.77
N ASP A 3 -11.39 19.50 0.86
CA ASP A 3 -10.03 20.06 0.92
C ASP A 3 -9.24 19.61 2.15
N LYS A 4 -9.91 19.23 3.25
CA LYS A 4 -9.27 18.76 4.49
C LYS A 4 -8.82 17.30 4.44
N MET A 5 -9.30 16.51 3.48
CA MET A 5 -8.94 15.09 3.35
C MET A 5 -7.43 14.89 3.17
N HIS A 6 -6.73 15.90 2.59
CA HIS A 6 -5.32 15.78 2.23
C HIS A 6 -4.39 16.67 3.08
N THR A 7 -4.91 17.34 4.13
CA THR A 7 -4.13 18.29 4.92
C THR A 7 -3.68 17.75 6.28
N GLY A 8 -4.15 16.59 6.70
CA GLY A 8 -3.94 16.07 8.06
C GLY A 8 -4.87 16.67 9.11
N GLU A 9 -5.72 17.62 8.73
CA GLU A 9 -6.71 18.21 9.63
C GLU A 9 -7.89 17.27 9.90
N LEU A 10 -8.57 17.51 11.02
CA LEU A 10 -9.81 16.80 11.33
C LEU A 10 -10.93 17.22 10.37
N TYR A 11 -11.65 16.24 9.84
CA TYR A 11 -12.82 16.43 9.00
C TYR A 11 -13.89 15.36 9.27
N LEU A 12 -15.07 15.53 8.67
CA LEU A 12 -16.17 14.56 8.75
C LEU A 12 -16.25 13.77 7.44
N PRO A 13 -15.91 12.46 7.45
CA PRO A 13 -15.90 11.63 6.24
C PRO A 13 -17.31 11.37 5.69
N GLY A 14 -18.36 11.48 6.54
CA GLY A 14 -19.77 11.34 6.15
C GLY A 14 -20.38 12.52 5.40
N ASP A 15 -19.58 13.50 4.94
CA ASP A 15 -20.01 14.61 4.09
C ASP A 15 -20.63 14.06 2.78
N GLU A 16 -21.81 14.57 2.40
CA GLU A 16 -22.58 14.06 1.27
C GLU A 16 -21.83 14.12 -0.07
N GLU A 17 -21.01 15.13 -0.29
CA GLU A 17 -20.23 15.26 -1.53
C GLU A 17 -19.14 14.19 -1.56
N ILE A 18 -18.45 13.98 -0.44
CA ILE A 18 -17.41 12.95 -0.28
C ILE A 18 -18.03 11.57 -0.54
N MET A 19 -19.13 11.24 0.13
CA MET A 19 -19.82 9.96 0.00
C MET A 19 -20.31 9.69 -1.43
N ARG A 20 -20.88 10.67 -2.10
CA ARG A 20 -21.33 10.54 -3.49
C ARG A 20 -20.15 10.28 -4.44
N HIS A 21 -19.03 10.94 -4.21
CA HIS A 21 -17.82 10.73 -4.99
C HIS A 21 -17.25 9.32 -4.77
N GLN A 22 -17.13 8.92 -3.50
CA GLN A 22 -16.65 7.59 -3.11
C GLN A 22 -17.46 6.46 -3.78
N LEU A 23 -18.80 6.53 -3.75
CA LEU A 23 -19.65 5.50 -4.36
C LEU A 23 -19.34 5.29 -5.84
N LYS A 24 -19.07 6.36 -6.60
CA LYS A 24 -18.71 6.25 -8.03
C LYS A 24 -17.37 5.54 -8.24
N ARG A 25 -16.42 5.75 -7.31
CA ARG A 25 -15.10 5.10 -7.36
C ARG A 25 -15.20 3.62 -6.98
N LEU A 26 -16.02 3.30 -5.99
CA LEU A 26 -16.27 1.93 -5.56
C LEU A 26 -16.99 1.09 -6.63
N ASP A 27 -17.85 1.68 -7.44
CA ASP A 27 -18.48 0.98 -8.57
C ASP A 27 -17.44 0.54 -9.62
N ARG A 28 -16.43 1.38 -9.89
CA ARG A 28 -15.31 1.01 -10.77
C ARG A 28 -14.47 -0.12 -10.17
N LEU A 29 -14.18 -0.03 -8.88
CA LEU A 29 -13.43 -1.07 -8.14
C LEU A 29 -14.18 -2.41 -8.17
N TYR A 30 -15.50 -2.39 -8.01
CA TYR A 30 -16.33 -3.60 -8.14
C TYR A 30 -16.13 -4.25 -9.53
N ASN A 31 -16.21 -3.44 -10.59
CA ASN A 31 -16.03 -3.94 -11.96
C ASN A 31 -14.63 -4.52 -12.19
N PHE A 32 -13.57 -3.90 -11.63
CA PHE A 32 -12.22 -4.44 -11.68
C PHE A 32 -12.13 -5.80 -10.98
N ASN A 33 -12.65 -5.92 -9.78
CA ASN A 33 -12.61 -7.14 -8.99
C ASN A 33 -13.40 -8.31 -9.62
N MET A 34 -14.36 -8.00 -10.50
CA MET A 34 -15.15 -8.99 -11.23
C MET A 34 -14.54 -9.41 -12.58
N THR A 35 -13.36 -8.91 -12.92
CA THR A 35 -12.66 -9.31 -14.15
C THR A 35 -12.19 -10.76 -14.10
N ARG A 36 -12.18 -11.42 -15.25
CA ARG A 36 -11.63 -12.78 -15.37
C ARG A 36 -10.09 -12.77 -15.30
N PRO A 37 -9.44 -13.83 -14.79
CA PRO A 37 -7.98 -13.92 -14.75
C PRO A 37 -7.29 -13.75 -16.10
N THR A 38 -7.99 -14.04 -17.20
CA THR A 38 -7.48 -13.93 -18.58
C THR A 38 -7.60 -12.54 -19.18
N GLU A 39 -8.29 -11.59 -18.51
CA GLU A 39 -8.54 -10.22 -19.01
C GLU A 39 -7.41 -9.24 -18.58
N LEU A 40 -6.13 -9.64 -18.74
CA LEU A 40 -4.98 -8.88 -18.24
C LEU A 40 -4.91 -7.45 -18.79
N LYS A 41 -5.08 -7.28 -20.11
CA LYS A 41 -5.06 -5.96 -20.75
C LYS A 41 -6.19 -5.05 -20.23
N LYS A 42 -7.38 -5.60 -20.06
CA LYS A 42 -8.51 -4.86 -19.49
C LYS A 42 -8.24 -4.41 -18.05
N ARG A 43 -7.61 -5.28 -17.23
CA ARG A 43 -7.22 -4.91 -15.86
C ARG A 43 -6.22 -3.76 -15.86
N GLU A 44 -5.22 -3.80 -16.73
CA GLU A 44 -4.25 -2.72 -16.89
C GLU A 44 -4.93 -1.39 -17.27
N GLU A 45 -5.80 -1.41 -18.29
CA GLU A 45 -6.57 -0.23 -18.71
C GLU A 45 -7.42 0.34 -17.57
N MET A 46 -8.11 -0.53 -16.82
CA MET A 46 -8.93 -0.12 -15.68
C MET A 46 -8.09 0.50 -14.55
N LEU A 47 -6.93 -0.07 -14.23
CA LEU A 47 -6.04 0.49 -13.20
C LEU A 47 -5.53 1.88 -13.59
N ARG A 48 -5.19 2.11 -14.87
CA ARG A 48 -4.80 3.43 -15.39
C ARG A 48 -5.92 4.48 -15.27
N GLU A 49 -7.19 4.06 -15.34
CA GLU A 49 -8.34 4.95 -15.14
C GLU A 49 -8.68 5.17 -13.66
N MET A 50 -8.32 4.22 -12.80
CA MET A 50 -8.69 4.22 -11.38
C MET A 50 -7.67 4.96 -10.52
N PHE A 51 -6.37 4.74 -10.75
CA PHE A 51 -5.30 5.28 -9.93
C PHE A 51 -4.94 6.72 -10.32
N ALA A 52 -4.45 7.50 -9.35
CA ALA A 52 -3.92 8.83 -9.61
C ALA A 52 -2.75 8.77 -10.59
N GLU A 53 -1.86 7.81 -10.35
CA GLU A 53 -0.70 7.50 -11.19
C GLU A 53 -0.42 6.00 -11.13
N ILE A 54 -0.07 5.41 -12.26
CA ILE A 54 0.42 4.03 -12.32
C ILE A 54 1.39 3.91 -13.49
N GLY A 55 2.57 3.40 -13.19
CA GLY A 55 3.62 3.14 -14.18
C GLY A 55 3.35 1.90 -15.03
N ASP A 56 4.35 1.49 -15.78
CA ASP A 56 4.29 0.32 -16.64
C ASP A 56 4.54 -0.98 -15.86
N ASP A 57 4.05 -2.10 -16.42
CA ASP A 57 4.24 -3.46 -15.90
C ASP A 57 3.78 -3.65 -14.45
N CYS A 58 2.71 -2.96 -14.06
CA CYS A 58 2.08 -3.13 -12.75
C CYS A 58 1.03 -4.22 -12.79
N TYR A 59 1.01 -5.06 -11.76
CA TYR A 59 0.03 -6.12 -11.60
C TYR A 59 -0.57 -6.13 -10.20
N ILE A 60 -1.91 -6.10 -10.13
CA ILE A 60 -2.67 -6.25 -8.89
C ILE A 60 -3.60 -7.44 -9.04
N GLU A 61 -3.42 -8.45 -8.18
CA GLU A 61 -4.31 -9.62 -8.16
C GLU A 61 -5.64 -9.27 -7.49
N PRO A 62 -6.78 -9.40 -8.19
CA PRO A 62 -8.08 -9.22 -7.57
C PRO A 62 -8.42 -10.34 -6.56
N PRO A 63 -9.26 -10.03 -5.55
CA PRO A 63 -9.78 -8.70 -5.26
C PRO A 63 -8.77 -7.83 -4.53
N PHE A 64 -8.73 -6.52 -4.84
CA PHE A 64 -8.19 -5.53 -3.92
C PHE A 64 -9.33 -4.65 -3.38
N HIS A 65 -9.08 -3.95 -2.30
CA HIS A 65 -10.06 -3.09 -1.64
C HIS A 65 -9.51 -1.68 -1.49
N SER A 66 -10.38 -0.69 -1.61
CA SER A 66 -9.99 0.71 -1.49
C SER A 66 -11.20 1.54 -1.14
N ASN A 67 -11.02 2.62 -0.39
CA ASN A 67 -12.11 3.52 -0.03
C ASN A 67 -12.52 4.43 -1.19
N PHE A 68 -11.56 4.88 -2.00
CA PHE A 68 -11.79 5.75 -3.16
C PHE A 68 -11.40 5.09 -4.49
N GLY A 69 -11.40 3.76 -4.54
CA GLY A 69 -11.17 3.01 -5.78
C GLY A 69 -9.77 3.18 -6.36
N GLY A 70 -8.78 3.58 -5.56
CA GLY A 70 -7.42 3.85 -6.00
C GLY A 70 -7.16 5.29 -6.45
N GLU A 71 -8.13 6.20 -6.34
CA GLU A 71 -8.00 7.60 -6.80
C GLU A 71 -6.81 8.36 -6.20
N HIS A 72 -6.39 8.00 -5.01
CA HIS A 72 -5.26 8.63 -4.32
C HIS A 72 -4.02 7.74 -4.26
N VAL A 73 -3.94 6.71 -5.12
CA VAL A 73 -2.81 5.78 -5.19
C VAL A 73 -1.89 6.17 -6.33
N HIS A 74 -0.58 6.26 -6.03
CA HIS A 74 0.49 6.57 -6.96
C HIS A 74 1.48 5.40 -6.97
N PHE A 75 1.44 4.61 -8.02
CA PHE A 75 2.37 3.48 -8.22
C PHE A 75 3.40 3.82 -9.28
N GLY A 76 4.67 3.57 -8.98
CA GLY A 76 5.75 3.56 -9.97
C GLY A 76 5.64 2.39 -10.95
N ASN A 77 6.73 2.01 -11.58
CA ASN A 77 6.80 0.92 -12.54
C ASN A 77 7.02 -0.43 -11.84
N HIS A 78 6.60 -1.54 -12.49
CA HIS A 78 6.87 -2.92 -12.07
C HIS A 78 6.39 -3.22 -10.64
N ILE A 79 5.22 -2.72 -10.26
CA ILE A 79 4.62 -3.03 -8.97
C ILE A 79 3.87 -4.36 -9.05
N TYR A 80 4.20 -5.28 -8.15
CA TYR A 80 3.44 -6.51 -7.97
C TYR A 80 2.66 -6.47 -6.66
N ALA A 81 1.35 -6.65 -6.73
CA ALA A 81 0.49 -6.76 -5.56
C ALA A 81 -0.31 -8.06 -5.59
N ASN A 82 -0.14 -8.87 -4.54
CA ASN A 82 -0.87 -10.11 -4.35
C ASN A 82 -2.31 -9.81 -3.90
N PHE A 83 -3.17 -10.84 -3.91
CA PHE A 83 -4.58 -10.72 -3.58
C PHE A 83 -4.85 -10.21 -2.16
N GLY A 84 -6.02 -9.62 -1.97
CA GLY A 84 -6.47 -9.14 -0.68
C GLY A 84 -5.65 -7.95 -0.18
N LEU A 85 -5.39 -6.97 -1.05
CA LEU A 85 -4.68 -5.73 -0.72
C LEU A 85 -5.69 -4.62 -0.38
N PRO A 86 -5.96 -4.31 0.90
CA PRO A 86 -6.66 -3.10 1.29
C PRO A 86 -5.76 -1.87 1.19
N LEU A 87 -6.15 -0.93 0.34
CA LEU A 87 -5.60 0.41 0.22
C LEU A 87 -6.65 1.39 0.77
N VAL A 88 -6.54 1.77 2.04
CA VAL A 88 -7.42 2.79 2.64
C VAL A 88 -6.91 4.15 2.17
N ASP A 89 -7.30 4.50 0.95
CA ASP A 89 -6.80 5.64 0.17
C ASP A 89 -7.62 6.92 0.38
N ASP A 90 -7.93 7.23 1.62
CA ASP A 90 -8.59 8.49 2.00
C ASP A 90 -7.69 9.71 1.74
N THR A 91 -6.38 9.51 1.72
CA THR A 91 -5.39 10.42 1.14
C THR A 91 -4.31 9.62 0.40
N HIS A 92 -3.26 10.27 -0.03
CA HIS A 92 -2.27 9.75 -0.96
C HIS A 92 -1.44 8.58 -0.41
N ILE A 93 -1.29 7.55 -1.22
CA ILE A 93 -0.38 6.41 -1.04
C ILE A 93 0.61 6.42 -2.19
N TYR A 94 1.89 6.61 -1.90
CA TYR A 94 2.97 6.61 -2.88
C TYR A 94 3.79 5.34 -2.76
N VAL A 95 4.04 4.66 -3.88
CA VAL A 95 4.84 3.44 -3.95
C VAL A 95 5.84 3.53 -5.08
N GLY A 96 7.11 3.39 -4.75
CA GLY A 96 8.22 3.43 -5.72
C GLY A 96 8.36 2.16 -6.54
N ASP A 97 9.09 2.28 -7.65
CA ASP A 97 9.29 1.21 -8.65
C ASP A 97 9.75 -0.12 -8.02
N ASN A 98 9.41 -1.24 -8.66
CA ASN A 98 9.85 -2.59 -8.31
C ASN A 98 9.42 -3.05 -6.90
N THR A 99 8.44 -2.43 -6.29
CA THR A 99 7.95 -2.84 -4.96
C THR A 99 6.93 -3.96 -5.06
N MET A 100 7.04 -4.92 -4.14
CA MET A 100 6.18 -6.11 -4.10
C MET A 100 5.39 -6.18 -2.80
N PHE A 101 4.10 -6.48 -2.92
CA PHE A 101 3.20 -6.73 -1.79
C PHE A 101 2.82 -8.19 -1.72
N GLY A 102 3.04 -8.81 -0.56
CA GLY A 102 2.50 -10.13 -0.24
C GLY A 102 0.97 -10.09 -0.05
N PRO A 103 0.31 -11.25 0.05
CA PRO A 103 -1.15 -11.31 0.25
C PRO A 103 -1.56 -10.66 1.57
N HIS A 104 -2.74 -10.03 1.56
CA HIS A 104 -3.36 -9.40 2.73
C HIS A 104 -2.52 -8.30 3.40
N VAL A 105 -1.65 -7.63 2.66
CA VAL A 105 -1.00 -6.40 3.14
C VAL A 105 -2.03 -5.28 3.18
N THR A 106 -2.08 -4.53 4.28
CA THR A 106 -2.97 -3.37 4.42
C THR A 106 -2.14 -2.09 4.49
N VAL A 107 -2.53 -1.09 3.69
CA VAL A 107 -1.96 0.26 3.71
C VAL A 107 -3.07 1.23 4.06
N ALA A 108 -3.01 1.85 5.25
CA ALA A 108 -4.10 2.67 5.76
C ALA A 108 -3.64 4.11 6.01
N THR A 109 -4.18 5.06 5.24
CA THR A 109 -3.88 6.49 5.41
C THR A 109 -4.78 7.18 6.43
N ALA A 110 -5.94 6.57 6.77
CA ALA A 110 -6.95 7.15 7.64
C ALA A 110 -6.78 6.74 9.10
N GLY A 111 -7.09 7.67 10.00
CA GLY A 111 -7.14 7.44 11.44
C GLY A 111 -8.24 8.27 12.11
N HIS A 112 -8.67 7.83 13.29
CA HIS A 112 -9.62 8.54 14.12
C HIS A 112 -8.96 9.08 15.39
N PRO A 113 -9.45 10.21 15.96
CA PRO A 113 -8.98 10.72 17.24
C PRO A 113 -9.10 9.67 18.34
N ILE A 114 -8.10 9.60 19.21
CA ILE A 114 -8.14 8.75 20.41
C ILE A 114 -9.17 9.28 21.42
N ASP A 115 -9.37 10.60 21.45
CA ASP A 115 -10.40 11.20 22.29
C ASP A 115 -11.80 10.66 21.93
N PRO A 116 -12.52 10.06 22.90
CA PRO A 116 -13.82 9.43 22.64
C PRO A 116 -14.90 10.42 22.25
N THR A 117 -14.81 11.68 22.67
CA THR A 117 -15.78 12.72 22.34
C THR A 117 -15.71 13.11 20.87
N LEU A 118 -14.49 13.26 20.35
CA LEU A 118 -14.26 13.55 18.94
C LEU A 118 -14.60 12.34 18.07
N ARG A 119 -14.24 11.14 18.52
CA ARG A 119 -14.54 9.91 17.80
C ARG A 119 -16.04 9.62 17.73
N ALA A 120 -16.80 9.91 18.81
CA ALA A 120 -18.26 9.80 18.81
C ALA A 120 -18.95 10.79 17.84
N LYS A 121 -18.26 11.83 17.43
CA LYS A 121 -18.68 12.78 16.39
C LYS A 121 -18.16 12.40 14.99
N GLU A 122 -17.59 11.20 14.85
CA GLU A 122 -17.09 10.63 13.58
C GLU A 122 -15.93 11.39 12.94
N TYR A 123 -15.19 12.23 13.70
CA TYR A 123 -14.03 12.91 13.14
C TYR A 123 -12.95 11.91 12.71
N GLN A 124 -12.32 12.22 11.57
CA GLN A 124 -11.23 11.49 10.94
C GLN A 124 -10.11 12.47 10.58
N TYR A 125 -8.89 11.94 10.47
CA TYR A 125 -7.75 12.61 9.85
C TYR A 125 -7.03 11.62 8.93
N ASN A 126 -6.34 12.12 7.92
CA ASN A 126 -5.58 11.29 7.00
C ASN A 126 -4.14 11.78 6.92
N MET A 127 -3.21 10.82 6.87
CA MET A 127 -1.79 11.09 6.70
C MET A 127 -1.26 10.27 5.53
N PRO A 128 -0.57 10.88 4.55
CA PRO A 128 -0.05 10.16 3.40
C PRO A 128 0.99 9.12 3.81
N ILE A 129 1.08 8.05 3.01
CA ILE A 129 2.05 6.98 3.20
C ILE A 129 3.01 6.96 2.01
N HIS A 130 4.30 6.78 2.30
CA HIS A 130 5.34 6.66 1.30
C HIS A 130 6.07 5.33 1.45
N ILE A 131 6.06 4.51 0.40
CA ILE A 131 6.82 3.27 0.32
C ILE A 131 7.83 3.45 -0.81
N GLY A 132 9.11 3.29 -0.50
CA GLY A 132 10.20 3.48 -1.42
C GLY A 132 10.25 2.46 -2.55
N LYS A 133 11.32 2.52 -3.34
CA LYS A 133 11.59 1.62 -4.45
C LYS A 133 12.12 0.27 -3.96
N ASN A 134 11.85 -0.77 -4.76
CA ASN A 134 12.43 -2.10 -4.53
C ASN A 134 12.19 -2.64 -3.12
N CYS A 135 11.01 -2.36 -2.56
CA CYS A 135 10.60 -2.85 -1.26
C CYS A 135 9.88 -4.21 -1.38
N TRP A 136 10.02 -5.04 -0.37
CA TRP A 136 9.19 -6.23 -0.22
C TRP A 136 8.39 -6.14 1.07
N ILE A 137 7.07 -5.98 0.93
CA ILE A 137 6.15 -5.92 2.05
C ILE A 137 5.54 -7.31 2.26
N GLY A 138 5.95 -7.96 3.33
CA GLY A 138 5.55 -9.34 3.66
C GLY A 138 4.06 -9.49 3.93
N ALA A 139 3.55 -10.70 3.69
CA ALA A 139 2.13 -11.04 3.83
C ALA A 139 1.54 -10.63 5.18
N GLY A 140 0.32 -10.09 5.17
CA GLY A 140 -0.41 -9.72 6.39
C GLY A 140 0.17 -8.54 7.15
N SER A 141 1.11 -7.78 6.57
CA SER A 141 1.65 -6.57 7.20
C SER A 141 0.64 -5.42 7.15
N LEU A 142 0.68 -4.55 8.15
CA LEU A 142 -0.16 -3.36 8.27
C LEU A 142 0.73 -2.12 8.33
N ILE A 143 0.54 -1.19 7.38
CA ILE A 143 1.23 0.10 7.33
C ILE A 143 0.26 1.18 7.83
N LEU A 144 0.63 1.88 8.90
CA LEU A 144 -0.21 2.88 9.55
C LEU A 144 -0.06 4.28 8.94
N PRO A 145 -1.03 5.20 9.20
CA PRO A 145 -1.04 6.55 8.64
C PRO A 145 0.27 7.31 8.88
N GLY A 146 0.75 8.01 7.86
CA GLY A 146 1.91 8.90 7.94
C GLY A 146 3.28 8.20 7.89
N VAL A 147 3.32 6.88 7.71
CA VAL A 147 4.58 6.11 7.69
C VAL A 147 5.31 6.30 6.37
N THR A 148 6.63 6.44 6.47
CA THR A 148 7.57 6.34 5.34
C THR A 148 8.43 5.08 5.48
N ILE A 149 8.49 4.26 4.42
CA ILE A 149 9.40 3.11 4.30
C ILE A 149 10.44 3.45 3.22
N GLY A 150 11.71 3.41 3.59
CA GLY A 150 12.81 3.72 2.67
C GLY A 150 13.07 2.62 1.64
N ASP A 151 13.83 2.98 0.60
CA ASP A 151 14.15 2.09 -0.53
C ASP A 151 14.85 0.80 -0.10
N ASN A 152 14.73 -0.26 -0.91
CA ASN A 152 15.41 -1.55 -0.72
C ASN A 152 15.10 -2.22 0.64
N THR A 153 13.95 -1.95 1.22
CA THR A 153 13.58 -2.41 2.56
C THR A 153 12.65 -3.61 2.50
N VAL A 154 12.87 -4.55 3.39
CA VAL A 154 12.01 -5.73 3.58
C VAL A 154 11.23 -5.57 4.88
N ILE A 155 9.91 -5.61 4.77
CA ILE A 155 9.01 -5.71 5.93
C ILE A 155 8.59 -7.18 6.07
N GLY A 156 8.95 -7.81 7.18
CA GLY A 156 8.60 -9.21 7.43
C GLY A 156 7.09 -9.41 7.61
N ALA A 157 6.61 -10.60 7.25
CA ALA A 157 5.18 -10.93 7.30
C ALA A 157 4.57 -10.70 8.69
N GLY A 158 3.31 -10.24 8.74
CA GLY A 158 2.57 -9.98 9.98
C GLY A 158 3.05 -8.76 10.77
N SER A 159 3.88 -7.91 10.19
CA SER A 159 4.41 -6.72 10.87
C SER A 159 3.39 -5.59 10.93
N VAL A 160 3.42 -4.81 12.03
CA VAL A 160 2.63 -3.58 12.17
C VAL A 160 3.58 -2.38 12.19
N VAL A 161 3.65 -1.67 11.07
CA VAL A 161 4.56 -0.55 10.86
C VAL A 161 3.90 0.73 11.39
N THR A 162 4.38 1.19 12.54
CA THR A 162 3.82 2.33 13.29
C THR A 162 4.71 3.57 13.25
N LYS A 163 5.89 3.48 12.64
CA LYS A 163 6.90 4.55 12.52
C LYS A 163 7.69 4.33 11.25
N ASP A 164 8.37 5.38 10.81
CA ASP A 164 9.25 5.33 9.64
C ASP A 164 10.31 4.25 9.76
N ILE A 165 10.57 3.60 8.63
CA ILE A 165 11.61 2.56 8.49
C ILE A 165 12.65 3.07 7.49
N PRO A 166 13.94 3.06 7.85
CA PRO A 166 15.00 3.52 6.96
C PRO A 166 15.19 2.59 5.75
N SER A 167 15.96 3.06 4.76
CA SER A 167 16.30 2.29 3.57
C SER A 167 17.25 1.14 3.88
N SER A 168 17.21 0.10 3.03
CA SER A 168 18.14 -1.02 3.01
C SER A 168 18.21 -1.81 4.32
N VAL A 169 17.05 -2.04 4.93
CA VAL A 169 16.92 -2.82 6.16
C VAL A 169 15.90 -3.94 6.03
N VAL A 170 16.01 -4.91 6.93
CA VAL A 170 14.95 -5.89 7.24
C VAL A 170 14.32 -5.46 8.56
N ALA A 171 13.01 -5.18 8.54
CA ALA A 171 12.25 -4.79 9.73
C ALA A 171 11.07 -5.75 9.95
N VAL A 172 10.80 -6.11 11.20
CA VAL A 172 9.79 -7.13 11.54
C VAL A 172 9.06 -6.82 12.85
N GLY A 173 7.90 -7.41 13.02
CA GLY A 173 7.21 -7.52 14.31
C GLY A 173 6.06 -6.56 14.53
N ASN A 174 5.45 -6.65 15.71
CA ASN A 174 4.37 -5.79 16.18
C ASN A 174 4.70 -5.25 17.58
N PRO A 175 5.05 -3.96 17.72
CA PRO A 175 5.29 -3.01 16.63
C PRO A 175 6.55 -3.34 15.81
N CYS A 176 6.53 -3.01 14.52
CA CYS A 176 7.64 -3.27 13.60
C CYS A 176 8.92 -2.51 14.02
N ARG A 177 10.07 -3.20 14.00
CA ARG A 177 11.38 -2.63 14.31
C ARG A 177 12.43 -3.15 13.34
N VAL A 178 13.42 -2.31 13.06
CA VAL A 178 14.61 -2.74 12.31
C VAL A 178 15.26 -3.90 13.04
N MET A 179 15.43 -5.00 12.33
CA MET A 179 16.10 -6.21 12.84
C MET A 179 17.57 -6.21 12.43
N ARG A 180 17.88 -5.83 11.20
CA ARG A 180 19.23 -5.76 10.64
C ARG A 180 19.26 -4.99 9.33
N ASP A 181 20.44 -4.61 8.89
CA ASP A 181 20.67 -4.09 7.54
C ASP A 181 20.60 -5.22 6.50
N VAL A 182 20.26 -4.87 5.26
CA VAL A 182 20.48 -5.72 4.08
C VAL A 182 21.96 -5.70 3.76
N GLY A 183 22.60 -6.87 3.69
CA GLY A 183 24.08 -6.98 3.62
C GLY A 183 24.58 -7.99 2.60
N GLU A 184 25.89 -8.30 2.70
CA GLU A 184 26.58 -9.24 1.80
C GLU A 184 25.98 -10.66 1.87
N HIS A 185 25.57 -11.08 3.05
CA HIS A 185 24.91 -12.39 3.20
C HIS A 185 23.69 -12.53 2.31
N ASP A 186 22.88 -11.47 2.16
CA ASP A 186 21.68 -11.48 1.34
C ASP A 186 22.00 -11.50 -0.17
N ARG A 187 23.22 -11.16 -0.57
CA ARG A 187 23.72 -11.27 -1.93
C ARG A 187 24.25 -12.68 -2.24
N GLU A 188 24.68 -13.41 -1.22
CA GLU A 188 25.20 -14.77 -1.40
C GLU A 188 24.12 -15.84 -1.23
N TYR A 189 23.14 -15.60 -0.34
CA TYR A 189 22.13 -16.58 0.04
C TYR A 189 20.72 -16.01 -0.12
N TYR A 190 19.89 -16.68 -0.90
CA TYR A 190 18.50 -16.27 -1.08
C TYR A 190 17.57 -16.80 0.01
N PHE A 191 17.93 -17.87 0.72
CA PHE A 191 17.15 -18.43 1.83
C PHE A 191 18.02 -19.33 2.72
N LYS A 192 18.17 -19.00 4.00
CA LYS A 192 19.01 -19.77 4.96
C LYS A 192 20.40 -20.04 4.35
N ASN A 193 20.76 -21.31 4.16
CA ASN A 193 22.06 -21.76 3.62
C ASN A 193 22.01 -22.04 2.09
N ARG A 194 20.98 -21.59 1.39
CA ARG A 194 20.84 -21.79 -0.04
C ARG A 194 21.55 -20.67 -0.79
N LYS A 195 22.70 -20.96 -1.35
CA LYS A 195 23.48 -20.02 -2.16
C LYS A 195 22.77 -19.65 -3.45
N ILE A 196 22.96 -18.41 -3.87
CA ILE A 196 22.57 -17.95 -5.20
C ILE A 196 23.57 -18.48 -6.21
N ASP A 197 23.09 -19.18 -7.23
CA ASP A 197 23.88 -19.54 -8.38
C ASP A 197 23.65 -18.49 -9.49
N TYR A 198 24.51 -17.50 -9.50
CA TYR A 198 24.43 -16.40 -10.48
C TYR A 198 24.66 -16.86 -11.93
N SER A 199 25.22 -18.06 -12.16
CA SER A 199 25.38 -18.59 -13.51
C SER A 199 24.06 -19.12 -14.10
N SER A 200 23.06 -19.38 -13.25
CA SER A 200 21.74 -19.88 -13.63
C SER A 200 20.64 -18.80 -13.63
N ILE A 201 20.98 -17.57 -13.27
CA ILE A 201 20.06 -16.43 -13.22
C ILE A 201 20.50 -15.43 -14.29
N GLU A 202 19.64 -15.18 -15.29
CA GLU A 202 19.85 -14.17 -16.35
C GLU A 202 19.27 -12.82 -15.91
#